data_76627cdaf68ead0b4089f1061305d05f
#
_entry.id   76627cdaf68ead0b4089f1061305d05f
#
_cell.length_a   1.000
_cell.length_b   1.000
_cell.length_c   1.000
_cell.angle_alpha   90.00
_cell.angle_beta   90.00
_cell.angle_gamma   90.00
#
_symmetry.space_group_name_H-M   'P 1'
#
loop_
_entity.id
_entity.type
_entity.pdbx_description
1 polymer ?
#
loop_
_entity_poly.entity_id
_entity_poly.type
_entity_poly.pdbx_seq_one_letter_code
_entity_poly.pdbx_strand_id
1 'polypeptide(L)'
;IGGIETPTSGKILFEGKDISNVPPYERNINTVFQKYALFPNMNVYENIAFGLRIKKMQESIINEKVKEMLRLVNLKGYEKRSILSLSGGQQQRIAIARALVNEPKVLLLDEPLGALDLQLRKDMQVELKNIQKRVGITFVYVTHDQEEALTMSDTIVVMNDGKIQQVGTPIDIYNEPKNAFIASFIGESNILDGVMNEDFVVSFSNRTFKCVDKGFAPNEEIDVVIRPEDLELVDEENGMLVGIVKSEIFKGVHYELLVKVGDFDYMVHSTITKPIGSKVGLRVTPDNIHIMKKGAKEI
;
A
#
# COMPACT_ATOMS: atom_id res chain seq x y z
N ILE A 1 -0.53 -17.41 -8.25
CA ILE A 1 -1.93 -17.55 -7.82
C ILE A 1 -2.85 -17.69 -9.03
N GLY A 2 -2.77 -16.81 -10.02
CA GLY A 2 -3.60 -16.85 -11.24
C GLY A 2 -3.41 -18.07 -12.13
N GLY A 3 -2.33 -18.86 -11.96
CA GLY A 3 -2.07 -20.08 -12.73
C GLY A 3 -1.42 -19.86 -14.10
N ILE A 4 -0.90 -18.68 -14.36
CA ILE A 4 -0.16 -18.37 -15.59
C ILE A 4 1.21 -19.06 -15.56
N GLU A 5 1.82 -19.10 -14.37
CA GLU A 5 3.11 -19.77 -14.11
C GLU A 5 2.91 -20.90 -13.11
N THR A 6 3.73 -21.94 -13.23
CA THR A 6 3.75 -23.08 -12.31
C THR A 6 4.87 -22.84 -11.28
N PRO A 7 4.64 -23.05 -9.97
CA PRO A 7 5.69 -22.89 -8.98
C PRO A 7 6.82 -23.90 -9.19
N THR A 8 8.07 -23.45 -9.10
CA THR A 8 9.26 -24.33 -9.22
C THR A 8 9.31 -25.33 -8.06
N SER A 9 8.83 -24.92 -6.87
CA SER A 9 8.73 -25.77 -5.68
C SER A 9 7.63 -25.24 -4.76
N GLY A 10 7.22 -26.05 -3.79
CA GLY A 10 6.14 -25.70 -2.86
C GLY A 10 4.76 -25.95 -3.44
N LYS A 11 3.73 -25.43 -2.75
CA LYS A 11 2.32 -25.61 -3.10
C LYS A 11 1.55 -24.30 -2.99
N ILE A 12 0.57 -24.13 -3.87
CA ILE A 12 -0.41 -23.05 -3.79
C ILE A 12 -1.73 -23.69 -3.30
N LEU A 13 -2.14 -23.32 -2.09
CA LEU A 13 -3.37 -23.82 -1.51
C LEU A 13 -4.50 -22.81 -1.67
N PHE A 14 -5.64 -23.27 -2.16
CA PHE A 14 -6.87 -22.49 -2.25
C PHE A 14 -8.00 -23.26 -1.58
N GLU A 15 -8.58 -22.70 -0.52
CA GLU A 15 -9.56 -23.39 0.33
C GLU A 15 -9.09 -24.79 0.78
N GLY A 16 -7.80 -24.91 1.15
CA GLY A 16 -7.17 -26.16 1.59
C GLY A 16 -6.84 -27.17 0.47
N LYS A 17 -7.16 -26.86 -0.78
CA LYS A 17 -6.86 -27.70 -1.95
C LYS A 17 -5.63 -27.18 -2.67
N ASP A 18 -4.75 -28.09 -3.08
CA ASP A 18 -3.60 -27.74 -3.89
C ASP A 18 -4.03 -27.42 -5.33
N ILE A 19 -3.80 -26.18 -5.74
CA ILE A 19 -4.10 -25.67 -7.08
C ILE A 19 -2.86 -25.42 -7.93
N SER A 20 -1.67 -25.86 -7.50
CA SER A 20 -0.40 -25.58 -8.17
C SER A 20 -0.41 -25.93 -9.66
N ASN A 21 -1.00 -27.08 -10.02
CA ASN A 21 -1.10 -27.58 -11.39
C ASN A 21 -2.49 -27.38 -12.05
N VAL A 22 -3.40 -26.66 -11.39
CA VAL A 22 -4.72 -26.38 -11.96
C VAL A 22 -4.59 -25.25 -12.99
N PRO A 23 -5.06 -25.42 -14.24
CA PRO A 23 -4.96 -24.39 -15.25
C PRO A 23 -5.80 -23.14 -14.90
N PRO A 24 -5.46 -21.94 -15.42
CA PRO A 24 -6.11 -20.68 -15.06
C PRO A 24 -7.64 -20.71 -15.21
N TYR A 25 -8.15 -21.31 -16.28
CA TYR A 25 -9.58 -21.33 -16.60
C TYR A 25 -10.42 -22.24 -15.69
N GLU A 26 -9.80 -23.14 -14.92
CA GLU A 26 -10.45 -24.00 -13.92
C GLU A 26 -10.37 -23.40 -12.50
N ARG A 27 -9.56 -22.37 -12.30
CA ARG A 27 -9.47 -21.69 -11.00
C ARG A 27 -10.65 -20.76 -10.80
N ASN A 28 -11.26 -20.79 -9.61
CA ASN A 28 -12.28 -19.81 -9.25
C ASN A 28 -11.68 -18.46 -8.84
N ILE A 29 -10.77 -17.98 -9.68
CA ILE A 29 -9.95 -16.77 -9.50
C ILE A 29 -9.95 -16.03 -10.83
N ASN A 30 -10.21 -14.72 -10.83
CA ASN A 30 -10.12 -13.90 -12.02
C ASN A 30 -9.06 -12.81 -11.86
N THR A 31 -8.47 -12.38 -12.95
CA THR A 31 -7.42 -11.35 -12.97
C THR A 31 -7.84 -10.16 -13.81
N VAL A 32 -7.63 -8.95 -13.29
CA VAL A 32 -7.65 -7.69 -14.02
C VAL A 32 -6.21 -7.24 -14.18
N PHE A 33 -5.75 -7.16 -15.41
CA PHE A 33 -4.38 -6.75 -15.76
C PHE A 33 -4.25 -5.22 -15.82
N GLN A 34 -3.05 -4.70 -15.69
CA GLN A 34 -2.70 -3.28 -15.73
C GLN A 34 -3.28 -2.54 -16.96
N LYS A 35 -3.29 -3.18 -18.14
CA LYS A 35 -3.86 -2.63 -19.40
C LYS A 35 -5.31 -3.09 -19.63
N TYR A 36 -6.01 -3.55 -18.59
CA TYR A 36 -7.41 -3.99 -18.59
C TYR A 36 -7.74 -5.17 -19.54
N ALA A 37 -6.97 -5.42 -20.59
CA ALA A 37 -7.13 -6.48 -21.58
C ALA A 37 -8.57 -6.61 -22.10
N LEU A 38 -9.28 -5.49 -22.32
CA LEU A 38 -10.60 -5.47 -22.93
C LEU A 38 -10.51 -5.81 -24.42
N PHE A 39 -11.54 -6.45 -24.95
CA PHE A 39 -11.65 -6.80 -26.36
C PHE A 39 -12.10 -5.56 -27.16
N PRO A 40 -11.23 -4.92 -27.97
CA PRO A 40 -11.56 -3.64 -28.61
C PRO A 40 -12.62 -3.79 -29.72
N ASN A 41 -12.75 -4.97 -30.30
CA ASN A 41 -13.74 -5.29 -31.35
C ASN A 41 -15.12 -5.66 -30.80
N MET A 42 -15.29 -5.66 -29.48
CA MET A 42 -16.53 -5.96 -28.79
C MET A 42 -17.02 -4.71 -28.07
N ASN A 43 -18.33 -4.51 -27.98
CA ASN A 43 -18.92 -3.47 -27.17
C ASN A 43 -18.85 -3.83 -25.66
N VAL A 44 -19.35 -2.95 -24.81
CA VAL A 44 -19.35 -3.13 -23.35
C VAL A 44 -20.10 -4.40 -22.94
N TYR A 45 -21.31 -4.61 -23.49
CA TYR A 45 -22.12 -5.81 -23.21
C TYR A 45 -21.37 -7.10 -23.55
N GLU A 46 -20.82 -7.16 -24.75
CA GLU A 46 -20.10 -8.32 -25.25
C GLU A 46 -18.84 -8.63 -24.44
N ASN A 47 -18.11 -7.61 -24.02
CA ASN A 47 -16.97 -7.79 -23.12
C ASN A 47 -17.37 -8.46 -21.80
N ILE A 48 -18.42 -7.97 -21.15
CA ILE A 48 -18.88 -8.54 -19.87
C ILE A 48 -19.50 -9.94 -20.09
N ALA A 49 -20.30 -10.12 -21.13
CA ALA A 49 -20.98 -11.37 -21.44
C ALA A 49 -20.03 -12.50 -21.88
N PHE A 50 -18.81 -12.18 -22.30
CA PHE A 50 -17.89 -13.12 -22.94
C PHE A 50 -17.69 -14.41 -22.15
N GLY A 51 -17.34 -14.32 -20.86
CA GLY A 51 -17.09 -15.48 -20.01
C GLY A 51 -18.36 -16.33 -19.79
N LEU A 52 -19.53 -15.69 -19.68
CA LEU A 52 -20.80 -16.38 -19.51
C LEU A 52 -21.22 -17.15 -20.78
N ARG A 53 -20.93 -16.60 -21.96
CA ARG A 53 -21.16 -17.28 -23.24
C ARG A 53 -20.26 -18.49 -23.42
N ILE A 54 -18.99 -18.42 -22.98
CA ILE A 54 -18.10 -19.60 -22.97
C ILE A 54 -18.70 -20.70 -22.10
N LYS A 55 -19.30 -20.33 -20.95
CA LYS A 55 -20.02 -21.27 -20.05
C LYS A 55 -21.36 -21.73 -20.63
N LYS A 56 -21.72 -21.33 -21.86
CA LYS A 56 -22.99 -21.68 -22.55
C LYS A 56 -24.23 -21.34 -21.74
N MET A 57 -24.24 -20.27 -20.97
CA MET A 57 -25.41 -19.79 -20.23
C MET A 57 -26.46 -19.25 -21.18
N GLN A 58 -27.74 -19.33 -20.76
CA GLN A 58 -28.86 -18.77 -21.54
C GLN A 58 -28.76 -17.25 -21.64
N GLU A 59 -29.04 -16.70 -22.84
CA GLU A 59 -28.86 -15.24 -23.11
C GLU A 59 -29.74 -14.34 -22.22
N SER A 60 -30.92 -14.84 -21.79
CA SER A 60 -31.76 -14.14 -20.80
C SER A 60 -31.02 -13.90 -19.48
N ILE A 61 -30.35 -14.94 -18.96
CA ILE A 61 -29.59 -14.90 -17.71
C ILE A 61 -28.35 -13.99 -17.90
N ILE A 62 -27.66 -14.11 -19.04
CA ILE A 62 -26.52 -13.23 -19.38
C ILE A 62 -26.95 -11.77 -19.35
N ASN A 63 -28.10 -11.44 -19.94
CA ASN A 63 -28.64 -10.08 -19.99
C ASN A 63 -28.89 -9.48 -18.60
N GLU A 64 -29.44 -10.28 -17.69
CA GLU A 64 -29.66 -9.85 -16.30
C GLU A 64 -28.36 -9.62 -15.56
N LYS A 65 -27.42 -10.59 -15.64
CA LYS A 65 -26.10 -10.48 -15.00
C LYS A 65 -25.27 -9.29 -15.51
N VAL A 66 -25.27 -9.07 -16.82
CA VAL A 66 -24.57 -7.91 -17.41
C VAL A 66 -25.15 -6.58 -16.90
N LYS A 67 -26.48 -6.46 -16.85
CA LYS A 67 -27.14 -5.26 -16.32
C LYS A 67 -26.85 -5.07 -14.83
N GLU A 68 -26.78 -6.14 -14.07
CA GLU A 68 -26.41 -6.09 -12.66
C GLU A 68 -24.97 -5.58 -12.48
N MET A 69 -24.03 -6.15 -13.23
CA MET A 69 -22.62 -5.72 -13.19
C MET A 69 -22.45 -4.26 -13.60
N LEU A 70 -23.17 -3.80 -14.63
CA LEU A 70 -23.13 -2.40 -15.05
C LEU A 70 -23.70 -1.45 -13.98
N ARG A 71 -24.69 -1.88 -13.20
CA ARG A 71 -25.17 -1.11 -12.04
C ARG A 71 -24.12 -1.09 -10.93
N LEU A 72 -23.49 -2.24 -10.67
CA LEU A 72 -22.45 -2.38 -9.64
C LEU A 72 -21.30 -1.41 -9.86
N VAL A 73 -20.87 -1.25 -11.12
CA VAL A 73 -19.75 -0.38 -11.50
C VAL A 73 -20.18 1.03 -11.95
N ASN A 74 -21.42 1.45 -11.66
CA ASN A 74 -21.98 2.77 -11.98
C ASN A 74 -21.95 3.16 -13.48
N LEU A 75 -22.12 2.18 -14.38
CA LEU A 75 -22.13 2.37 -15.84
C LEU A 75 -23.44 1.86 -16.50
N LYS A 76 -24.57 2.04 -15.81
CA LYS A 76 -25.89 1.70 -16.35
C LYS A 76 -26.14 2.45 -17.68
N GLY A 77 -26.60 1.73 -18.71
CA GLY A 77 -26.91 2.29 -20.02
C GLY A 77 -25.72 2.33 -21.00
N TYR A 78 -24.56 1.77 -20.61
CA TYR A 78 -23.36 1.73 -21.44
C TYR A 78 -23.26 0.49 -22.34
N GLU A 79 -24.23 -0.42 -22.30
CA GLU A 79 -24.20 -1.74 -22.92
C GLU A 79 -23.72 -1.73 -24.37
N LYS A 80 -24.21 -0.76 -25.15
CA LYS A 80 -23.92 -0.67 -26.62
C LYS A 80 -22.70 0.19 -26.96
N ARG A 81 -22.04 0.79 -25.98
CA ARG A 81 -20.88 1.65 -26.23
C ARG A 81 -19.66 0.85 -26.68
N SER A 82 -18.89 1.41 -27.58
CA SER A 82 -17.57 0.90 -27.95
C SER A 82 -16.59 1.12 -26.80
N ILE A 83 -15.73 0.14 -26.52
CA ILE A 83 -14.64 0.24 -25.53
C ILE A 83 -13.73 1.43 -25.83
N LEU A 84 -13.44 1.69 -27.10
CA LEU A 84 -12.57 2.77 -27.54
C LEU A 84 -13.13 4.18 -27.26
N SER A 85 -14.43 4.29 -27.00
CA SER A 85 -15.08 5.57 -26.63
C SER A 85 -15.07 5.87 -25.14
N LEU A 86 -14.53 4.97 -24.32
CA LEU A 86 -14.54 5.06 -22.86
C LEU A 86 -13.26 5.70 -22.33
N SER A 87 -13.37 6.47 -21.24
CA SER A 87 -12.20 6.92 -20.47
C SER A 87 -11.48 5.73 -19.80
N GLY A 88 -10.22 5.92 -19.39
CA GLY A 88 -9.43 4.88 -18.72
C GLY A 88 -10.14 4.31 -17.49
N GLY A 89 -10.70 5.14 -16.61
CA GLY A 89 -11.47 4.69 -15.46
C GLY A 89 -12.75 3.95 -15.81
N GLN A 90 -13.43 4.32 -16.92
CA GLN A 90 -14.59 3.58 -17.43
C GLN A 90 -14.16 2.22 -17.98
N GLN A 91 -13.07 2.13 -18.72
CA GLN A 91 -12.52 0.86 -19.21
C GLN A 91 -12.15 -0.07 -18.06
N GLN A 92 -11.51 0.46 -17.03
CA GLN A 92 -11.17 -0.28 -15.82
C GLN A 92 -12.43 -0.88 -15.16
N ARG A 93 -13.47 -0.07 -14.96
CA ARG A 93 -14.75 -0.55 -14.39
C ARG A 93 -15.36 -1.67 -15.22
N ILE A 94 -15.28 -1.60 -16.55
CA ILE A 94 -15.76 -2.67 -17.43
C ILE A 94 -14.90 -3.93 -17.27
N ALA A 95 -13.58 -3.80 -17.13
CA ALA A 95 -12.71 -4.96 -16.88
C ALA A 95 -13.03 -5.65 -15.54
N ILE A 96 -13.30 -4.86 -14.50
CA ILE A 96 -13.74 -5.36 -13.19
C ILE A 96 -15.10 -6.05 -13.32
N ALA A 97 -16.09 -5.44 -14.00
CA ALA A 97 -17.40 -6.02 -14.23
C ALA A 97 -17.30 -7.35 -15.00
N ARG A 98 -16.42 -7.42 -16.04
CA ARG A 98 -16.14 -8.65 -16.80
C ARG A 98 -15.52 -9.74 -15.92
N ALA A 99 -14.66 -9.36 -14.98
CA ALA A 99 -14.06 -10.32 -14.06
C ALA A 99 -15.08 -10.81 -13.02
N LEU A 100 -15.89 -9.90 -12.44
CA LEU A 100 -16.85 -10.20 -11.39
C LEU A 100 -18.07 -10.96 -11.86
N VAL A 101 -18.51 -10.80 -13.13
CA VAL A 101 -19.71 -11.46 -13.67
C VAL A 101 -19.63 -13.00 -13.61
N ASN A 102 -18.42 -13.55 -13.56
CA ASN A 102 -18.16 -14.98 -13.40
C ASN A 102 -18.26 -15.48 -11.96
N GLU A 103 -18.52 -14.59 -11.00
CA GLU A 103 -18.65 -14.88 -9.56
C GLU A 103 -17.41 -15.58 -9.00
N PRO A 104 -16.20 -14.99 -9.19
CA PRO A 104 -14.98 -15.59 -8.64
C PRO A 104 -14.97 -15.46 -7.12
N LYS A 105 -14.23 -16.32 -6.42
CA LYS A 105 -13.97 -16.18 -4.99
C LYS A 105 -12.84 -15.22 -4.67
N VAL A 106 -11.91 -15.05 -5.61
CA VAL A 106 -10.79 -14.12 -5.51
C VAL A 106 -10.67 -13.32 -6.80
N LEU A 107 -10.50 -12.01 -6.67
CA LEU A 107 -10.15 -11.11 -7.75
C LEU A 107 -8.70 -10.63 -7.57
N LEU A 108 -7.85 -10.92 -8.54
CA LEU A 108 -6.49 -10.41 -8.61
C LEU A 108 -6.50 -9.11 -9.41
N LEU A 109 -5.89 -8.07 -8.87
CA LEU A 109 -5.78 -6.74 -9.47
C LEU A 109 -4.29 -6.40 -9.59
N ASP A 110 -3.77 -6.35 -10.81
CA ASP A 110 -2.36 -6.09 -11.10
C ASP A 110 -2.19 -4.63 -11.52
N GLU A 111 -1.68 -3.79 -10.61
CA GLU A 111 -1.50 -2.34 -10.77
C GLU A 111 -2.70 -1.62 -11.43
N PRO A 112 -3.93 -1.86 -10.98
CA PRO A 112 -5.12 -1.45 -11.73
C PRO A 112 -5.27 0.06 -11.87
N LEU A 113 -4.66 0.87 -10.99
CA LEU A 113 -4.77 2.33 -10.99
C LEU A 113 -3.55 3.04 -11.60
N GLY A 114 -2.49 2.31 -11.95
CA GLY A 114 -1.22 2.89 -12.41
C GLY A 114 -1.30 3.75 -13.68
N ALA A 115 -2.30 3.52 -14.52
CA ALA A 115 -2.49 4.27 -15.78
C ALA A 115 -3.39 5.51 -15.64
N LEU A 116 -3.89 5.82 -14.44
CA LEU A 116 -4.82 6.92 -14.19
C LEU A 116 -4.11 8.17 -13.67
N ASP A 117 -4.65 9.35 -14.00
CA ASP A 117 -4.24 10.61 -13.38
C ASP A 117 -4.61 10.64 -11.88
N LEU A 118 -3.99 11.55 -11.12
CA LEU A 118 -4.10 11.58 -9.65
C LEU A 118 -5.56 11.71 -9.16
N GLN A 119 -6.37 12.59 -9.77
CA GLN A 119 -7.74 12.80 -9.32
C GLN A 119 -8.61 11.56 -9.59
N LEU A 120 -8.51 11.03 -10.81
CA LEU A 120 -9.25 9.84 -11.22
C LEU A 120 -8.82 8.61 -10.41
N ARG A 121 -7.55 8.52 -10.03
CA ARG A 121 -7.00 7.46 -9.18
C ARG A 121 -7.68 7.46 -7.80
N LYS A 122 -7.77 8.62 -7.14
CA LYS A 122 -8.45 8.76 -5.83
C LYS A 122 -9.92 8.37 -5.90
N ASP A 123 -10.63 8.82 -6.92
CA ASP A 123 -12.04 8.47 -7.11
C ASP A 123 -12.21 6.95 -7.32
N MET A 124 -11.30 6.33 -8.08
CA MET A 124 -11.33 4.89 -8.35
C MET A 124 -10.93 4.04 -7.13
N GLN A 125 -10.04 4.50 -6.25
CA GLN A 125 -9.74 3.84 -4.97
C GLN A 125 -11.01 3.70 -4.12
N VAL A 126 -11.75 4.79 -3.94
CA VAL A 126 -13.01 4.79 -3.19
C VAL A 126 -14.02 3.83 -3.84
N GLU A 127 -14.13 3.85 -5.17
CA GLU A 127 -15.07 3.00 -5.90
C GLU A 127 -14.71 1.52 -5.79
N LEU A 128 -13.43 1.16 -5.96
CA LEU A 128 -12.96 -0.23 -5.80
C LEU A 128 -13.24 -0.77 -4.40
N LYS A 129 -13.00 0.02 -3.37
CA LYS A 129 -13.29 -0.36 -1.98
C LYS A 129 -14.79 -0.57 -1.76
N ASN A 130 -15.64 0.27 -2.38
CA ASN A 130 -17.10 0.11 -2.33
C ASN A 130 -17.56 -1.14 -3.09
N ILE A 131 -16.99 -1.43 -4.26
CA ILE A 131 -17.28 -2.64 -5.02
C ILE A 131 -16.90 -3.87 -4.20
N GLN A 132 -15.67 -3.91 -3.64
CA GLN A 132 -15.20 -5.01 -2.80
C GLN A 132 -16.14 -5.30 -1.63
N LYS A 133 -16.55 -4.25 -0.90
CA LYS A 133 -17.51 -4.37 0.22
C LYS A 133 -18.87 -4.92 -0.21
N ARG A 134 -19.38 -4.49 -1.37
CA ARG A 134 -20.68 -4.95 -1.90
C ARG A 134 -20.65 -6.41 -2.36
N VAL A 135 -19.55 -6.81 -2.99
CA VAL A 135 -19.39 -8.16 -3.54
C VAL A 135 -18.99 -9.16 -2.45
N GLY A 136 -18.23 -8.72 -1.44
CA GLY A 136 -17.85 -9.54 -0.28
C GLY A 136 -16.84 -10.65 -0.58
N ILE A 137 -16.08 -10.54 -1.67
CA ILE A 137 -15.02 -11.50 -2.02
C ILE A 137 -13.63 -10.97 -1.70
N THR A 138 -12.62 -11.84 -1.70
CA THR A 138 -11.23 -11.44 -1.48
C THR A 138 -10.68 -10.73 -2.72
N PHE A 139 -10.14 -9.53 -2.53
CA PHE A 139 -9.32 -8.83 -3.53
C PHE A 139 -7.85 -9.00 -3.16
N VAL A 140 -7.04 -9.42 -4.10
CA VAL A 140 -5.57 -9.38 -4.00
C VAL A 140 -5.09 -8.27 -4.92
N TYR A 141 -4.60 -7.21 -4.33
CA TYR A 141 -4.22 -5.98 -5.01
C TYR A 141 -2.69 -5.86 -5.04
N VAL A 142 -2.11 -5.80 -6.22
CA VAL A 142 -0.67 -5.56 -6.40
C VAL A 142 -0.47 -4.09 -6.78
N THR A 143 0.36 -3.39 -6.05
CA THR A 143 0.73 -1.99 -6.32
C THR A 143 2.14 -1.69 -5.86
N HIS A 144 2.76 -0.69 -6.44
CA HIS A 144 3.97 -0.05 -5.96
C HIS A 144 3.68 1.30 -5.28
N ASP A 145 2.42 1.73 -5.26
CA ASP A 145 1.97 2.95 -4.60
C ASP A 145 1.64 2.67 -3.14
N GLN A 146 2.37 3.33 -2.24
CA GLN A 146 2.26 3.15 -0.79
C GLN A 146 0.91 3.66 -0.27
N GLU A 147 0.42 4.79 -0.78
CA GLU A 147 -0.87 5.36 -0.39
C GLU A 147 -2.01 4.40 -0.73
N GLU A 148 -1.95 3.76 -1.92
CA GLU A 148 -2.93 2.74 -2.30
C GLU A 148 -2.91 1.55 -1.34
N ALA A 149 -1.72 1.03 -1.02
CA ALA A 149 -1.59 -0.10 -0.11
C ALA A 149 -2.15 0.22 1.28
N LEU A 150 -1.79 1.37 1.84
CA LEU A 150 -2.21 1.78 3.18
C LEU A 150 -3.72 2.08 3.27
N THR A 151 -4.31 2.69 2.22
CA THR A 151 -5.72 3.13 2.27
C THR A 151 -6.72 2.06 1.88
N MET A 152 -6.33 1.12 1.01
CA MET A 152 -7.26 0.16 0.43
C MET A 152 -7.25 -1.22 1.09
N SER A 153 -6.13 -1.61 1.73
CA SER A 153 -5.94 -2.98 2.21
C SER A 153 -6.43 -3.18 3.64
N ASP A 154 -6.86 -4.39 3.94
CA ASP A 154 -7.07 -4.87 5.31
C ASP A 154 -5.78 -5.56 5.83
N THR A 155 -5.01 -6.15 4.92
CA THR A 155 -3.71 -6.78 5.19
C THR A 155 -2.74 -6.42 4.07
N ILE A 156 -1.54 -6.00 4.44
CA ILE A 156 -0.44 -5.68 3.52
C ILE A 156 0.61 -6.79 3.59
N VAL A 157 1.11 -7.18 2.44
CA VAL A 157 2.28 -8.06 2.29
C VAL A 157 3.37 -7.26 1.59
N VAL A 158 4.41 -6.86 2.33
CA VAL A 158 5.57 -6.18 1.76
C VAL A 158 6.53 -7.21 1.21
N MET A 159 6.94 -7.05 -0.04
CA MET A 159 7.87 -7.94 -0.72
C MET A 159 9.09 -7.17 -1.22
N ASN A 160 10.26 -7.81 -1.13
CA ASN A 160 11.50 -7.34 -1.75
C ASN A 160 12.28 -8.55 -2.28
N ASP A 161 12.82 -8.44 -3.49
CA ASP A 161 13.60 -9.51 -4.16
C ASP A 161 12.93 -10.90 -4.11
N GLY A 162 11.59 -10.92 -4.33
CA GLY A 162 10.79 -12.15 -4.33
C GLY A 162 10.56 -12.78 -2.96
N LYS A 163 10.99 -12.12 -1.87
CA LYS A 163 10.80 -12.57 -0.48
C LYS A 163 9.81 -11.70 0.26
N ILE A 164 8.98 -12.31 1.09
CA ILE A 164 8.09 -11.59 2.00
C ILE A 164 8.94 -10.99 3.12
N GLN A 165 8.88 -9.67 3.29
CA GLN A 165 9.57 -8.93 4.34
C GLN A 165 8.70 -8.80 5.59
N GLN A 166 7.43 -8.45 5.41
CA GLN A 166 6.47 -8.29 6.51
C GLN A 166 5.05 -8.52 6.01
N VAL A 167 4.21 -9.04 6.90
CA VAL A 167 2.76 -9.13 6.73
C VAL A 167 2.12 -8.51 7.96
N GLY A 168 1.14 -7.62 7.78
CA GLY A 168 0.45 -6.95 8.87
C GLY A 168 -0.70 -6.07 8.39
N THR A 169 -1.38 -5.42 9.32
CA THR A 169 -2.35 -4.37 8.99
C THR A 169 -1.61 -3.12 8.47
N PRO A 170 -2.30 -2.20 7.76
CA PRO A 170 -1.68 -0.93 7.36
C PRO A 170 -1.00 -0.19 8.52
N ILE A 171 -1.65 -0.16 9.68
CA ILE A 171 -1.14 0.51 10.89
C ILE A 171 0.14 -0.18 11.39
N ASP A 172 0.16 -1.52 11.46
CA ASP A 172 1.34 -2.26 11.92
C ASP A 172 2.53 -2.07 10.96
N ILE A 173 2.27 -2.09 9.65
CA ILE A 173 3.33 -1.92 8.64
C ILE A 173 3.94 -0.52 8.69
N TYR A 174 3.11 0.51 8.97
CA TYR A 174 3.55 1.90 9.06
C TYR A 174 4.26 2.21 10.37
N ASN A 175 3.68 1.83 11.50
CA ASN A 175 4.17 2.19 12.83
C ASN A 175 5.26 1.24 13.36
N GLU A 176 5.18 -0.05 13.00
CA GLU A 176 6.07 -1.10 13.51
C GLU A 176 6.80 -1.83 12.36
N PRO A 177 7.56 -1.12 11.51
CA PRO A 177 8.33 -1.75 10.45
C PRO A 177 9.41 -2.67 11.02
N LYS A 178 9.54 -3.88 10.46
CA LYS A 178 10.51 -4.88 10.95
C LYS A 178 11.97 -4.58 10.60
N ASN A 179 12.20 -3.75 9.60
CA ASN A 179 13.54 -3.37 9.15
C ASN A 179 13.54 -2.01 8.44
N ALA A 180 14.74 -1.46 8.22
CA ALA A 180 14.96 -0.16 7.59
C ALA A 180 14.39 -0.08 6.16
N PHE A 181 14.41 -1.20 5.41
CA PHE A 181 13.81 -1.24 4.08
C PHE A 181 12.30 -0.92 4.14
N ILE A 182 11.56 -1.58 5.04
CA ILE A 182 10.12 -1.36 5.17
C ILE A 182 9.83 0.06 5.65
N ALA A 183 10.59 0.54 6.66
CA ALA A 183 10.44 1.90 7.18
C ALA A 183 10.57 2.97 6.09
N SER A 184 11.60 2.84 5.23
CA SER A 184 11.85 3.75 4.11
C SER A 184 10.90 3.54 2.92
N PHE A 185 10.47 2.28 2.70
CA PHE A 185 9.61 1.95 1.55
C PHE A 185 8.17 2.40 1.75
N ILE A 186 7.65 2.35 2.98
CA ILE A 186 6.22 2.65 3.27
C ILE A 186 5.98 4.14 3.53
N GLY A 187 6.99 4.91 3.82
CA GLY A 187 6.88 6.34 4.08
C GLY A 187 8.21 6.95 4.45
N GLU A 188 8.25 8.27 4.48
CA GLU A 188 9.43 9.00 4.94
C GLU A 188 9.73 8.67 6.40
N SER A 189 11.01 8.53 6.75
CA SER A 189 11.44 8.13 8.09
C SER A 189 12.80 8.69 8.42
N ASN A 190 12.97 9.12 9.66
CA ASN A 190 14.28 9.31 10.25
C ASN A 190 14.76 7.96 10.78
N ILE A 191 15.80 7.40 10.17
CA ILE A 191 16.40 6.13 10.59
C ILE A 191 17.80 6.42 11.10
N LEU A 192 18.03 6.12 12.37
CA LEU A 192 19.27 6.45 13.06
C LEU A 192 19.90 5.20 13.67
N ASP A 193 21.23 5.18 13.70
CA ASP A 193 21.96 4.23 14.53
C ASP A 193 21.71 4.55 16.00
N GLY A 194 21.39 3.53 16.79
CA GLY A 194 21.16 3.64 18.23
C GLY A 194 21.65 2.42 19.00
N VAL A 195 21.53 2.51 20.31
CA VAL A 195 21.87 1.43 21.24
C VAL A 195 20.71 1.25 22.21
N MET A 196 20.17 0.05 22.30
CA MET A 196 19.20 -0.32 23.32
C MET A 196 19.96 -0.56 24.63
N ASN A 197 19.89 0.35 25.59
CA ASN A 197 20.64 0.24 26.85
C ASN A 197 20.06 -0.87 27.74
N GLU A 198 18.75 -0.87 27.88
CA GLU A 198 17.91 -1.84 28.58
C GLU A 198 16.47 -1.72 28.05
N ASP A 199 15.57 -2.62 28.47
CA ASP A 199 14.16 -2.52 28.11
C ASP A 199 13.60 -1.12 28.40
N PHE A 200 12.92 -0.52 27.43
CA PHE A 200 12.32 0.80 27.48
C PHE A 200 13.30 2.00 27.50
N VAL A 201 14.60 1.77 27.30
CA VAL A 201 15.62 2.82 27.32
C VAL A 201 16.58 2.69 26.14
N VAL A 202 16.58 3.69 25.28
CA VAL A 202 17.38 3.74 24.03
C VAL A 202 18.27 4.97 23.99
N SER A 203 19.47 4.87 23.41
CA SER A 203 20.37 5.97 23.20
C SER A 203 20.63 6.17 21.70
N PHE A 204 20.42 7.39 21.20
CA PHE A 204 20.76 7.86 19.86
C PHE A 204 21.06 9.36 19.87
N SER A 205 21.73 9.87 18.85
CA SER A 205 22.16 11.30 18.77
C SER A 205 22.79 11.82 20.06
N ASN A 206 23.62 11.00 20.71
CA ASN A 206 24.33 11.30 21.97
C ASN A 206 23.40 11.63 23.17
N ARG A 207 22.16 11.16 23.15
CA ARG A 207 21.18 11.31 24.23
C ARG A 207 20.45 10.02 24.51
N THR A 208 19.92 9.90 25.72
CA THR A 208 19.12 8.74 26.14
C THR A 208 17.64 9.12 26.23
N PHE A 209 16.79 8.24 25.70
CA PHE A 209 15.35 8.43 25.61
C PHE A 209 14.63 7.24 26.23
N LYS A 210 13.40 7.46 26.68
CA LYS A 210 12.48 6.39 26.98
C LYS A 210 11.80 5.95 25.69
N CYS A 211 11.53 4.65 25.53
CA CYS A 211 10.74 4.07 24.45
C CYS A 211 9.76 3.04 25.04
N VAL A 212 8.96 2.41 24.18
CA VAL A 212 8.00 1.35 24.60
C VAL A 212 8.48 -0.05 24.21
N ASP A 213 9.57 -0.15 23.48
CA ASP A 213 10.14 -1.40 23.00
C ASP A 213 10.92 -2.15 24.08
N LYS A 214 10.92 -3.48 23.97
CA LYS A 214 11.60 -4.40 24.89
C LYS A 214 12.03 -5.69 24.17
N GLY A 215 12.84 -6.50 24.86
CA GLY A 215 13.25 -7.82 24.37
C GLY A 215 14.50 -7.79 23.50
N PHE A 216 15.30 -6.73 23.61
CA PHE A 216 16.63 -6.60 23.05
C PHE A 216 17.69 -6.98 24.09
N ALA A 217 18.89 -7.37 23.64
CA ALA A 217 19.99 -7.56 24.56
C ALA A 217 20.47 -6.21 25.11
N PRO A 218 20.95 -6.15 26.36
CA PRO A 218 21.55 -4.92 26.90
C PRO A 218 22.70 -4.43 26.04
N ASN A 219 22.68 -3.15 25.69
CA ASN A 219 23.63 -2.49 24.79
C ASN A 219 23.65 -3.08 23.36
N GLU A 220 22.53 -3.63 22.90
CA GLU A 220 22.40 -4.09 21.51
C GLU A 220 22.39 -2.90 20.55
N GLU A 221 23.19 -2.98 19.49
CA GLU A 221 23.13 -2.02 18.38
C GLU A 221 21.82 -2.23 17.60
N ILE A 222 21.10 -1.13 17.37
CA ILE A 222 19.75 -1.13 16.79
C ILE A 222 19.61 0.01 15.79
N ASP A 223 18.55 -0.07 14.97
CA ASP A 223 18.05 1.05 14.18
C ASP A 223 16.87 1.68 14.92
N VAL A 224 16.90 3.00 15.10
CA VAL A 224 15.80 3.81 15.65
C VAL A 224 15.05 4.43 14.50
N VAL A 225 13.72 4.27 14.47
CA VAL A 225 12.83 4.90 13.49
C VAL A 225 11.96 5.93 14.18
N ILE A 226 11.92 7.14 13.62
CA ILE A 226 11.02 8.21 14.03
C ILE A 226 10.38 8.78 12.77
N ARG A 227 9.06 8.81 12.71
CA ARG A 227 8.35 9.42 11.58
C ARG A 227 8.49 10.95 11.62
N PRO A 228 8.59 11.63 10.46
CA PRO A 228 8.73 13.09 10.42
C PRO A 228 7.61 13.86 11.11
N GLU A 229 6.37 13.33 11.05
CA GLU A 229 5.18 13.90 11.70
C GLU A 229 5.14 13.69 13.22
N ASP A 230 5.93 12.75 13.75
CA ASP A 230 6.02 12.46 15.17
C ASP A 230 7.07 13.33 15.89
N LEU A 231 7.86 14.06 15.13
CA LEU A 231 8.81 15.06 15.64
C LEU A 231 8.12 16.40 15.80
N GLU A 232 7.94 16.82 17.05
CA GLU A 232 7.36 18.12 17.35
C GLU A 232 8.45 19.19 17.32
N LEU A 233 8.23 20.25 16.52
CA LEU A 233 9.08 21.43 16.49
C LEU A 233 8.74 22.35 17.67
N VAL A 234 9.68 22.56 18.58
CA VAL A 234 9.52 23.39 19.79
C VAL A 234 10.63 24.44 19.88
N ASP A 235 10.52 25.35 20.84
CA ASP A 235 11.61 26.28 21.13
C ASP A 235 12.81 25.51 21.73
N GLU A 236 14.04 26.05 21.53
CA GLU A 236 15.29 25.41 21.92
C GLU A 236 15.29 24.87 23.36
N GLU A 237 14.73 25.66 24.29
CA GLU A 237 14.69 25.34 25.73
C GLU A 237 13.79 24.11 26.07
N ASN A 238 12.82 23.83 25.22
CA ASN A 238 11.84 22.73 25.42
C ASN A 238 12.20 21.48 24.61
N GLY A 239 13.27 21.51 23.82
CA GLY A 239 13.68 20.42 22.95
C GLY A 239 14.44 19.31 23.70
N MET A 240 14.10 18.08 23.38
CA MET A 240 14.89 16.91 23.77
C MET A 240 16.18 16.82 22.93
N LEU A 241 16.12 17.24 21.67
CA LEU A 241 17.26 17.47 20.78
C LEU A 241 17.24 18.92 20.34
N VAL A 242 18.41 19.50 20.13
CA VAL A 242 18.54 20.88 19.67
C VAL A 242 19.33 20.89 18.37
N GLY A 243 18.80 21.55 17.36
CA GLY A 243 19.39 21.61 16.03
C GLY A 243 19.19 22.94 15.33
N ILE A 244 19.70 23.01 14.10
CA ILE A 244 19.60 24.18 13.24
C ILE A 244 18.80 23.85 12.02
N VAL A 245 17.78 24.66 11.69
CA VAL A 245 16.98 24.51 10.48
C VAL A 245 17.85 24.72 9.25
N LYS A 246 17.97 23.71 8.40
CA LYS A 246 18.76 23.70 7.16
C LYS A 246 17.95 24.02 5.92
N SER A 247 16.74 23.49 5.87
CA SER A 247 15.81 23.72 4.76
C SER A 247 14.38 23.76 5.25
N GLU A 248 13.54 24.40 4.47
CA GLU A 248 12.12 24.56 4.70
C GLU A 248 11.41 24.52 3.36
N ILE A 249 10.45 23.60 3.19
CA ILE A 249 9.66 23.43 1.97
C ILE A 249 8.18 23.36 2.35
N PHE A 250 7.37 24.26 1.79
CA PHE A 250 5.91 24.20 1.97
C PHE A 250 5.28 23.15 1.04
N LYS A 251 4.65 22.15 1.59
CA LYS A 251 3.98 21.04 0.86
C LYS A 251 2.45 21.22 0.74
N GLY A 252 1.92 22.40 1.07
CA GLY A 252 0.48 22.72 1.02
C GLY A 252 -0.22 22.50 2.36
N VAL A 253 -0.08 21.35 2.98
CA VAL A 253 -0.73 21.00 4.26
C VAL A 253 0.21 21.20 5.45
N HIS A 254 1.50 20.98 5.25
CA HIS A 254 2.56 21.11 6.24
C HIS A 254 3.83 21.69 5.61
N TYR A 255 4.77 22.07 6.46
CA TYR A 255 6.15 22.35 6.10
C TYR A 255 6.98 21.08 6.32
N GLU A 256 7.82 20.74 5.35
CA GLU A 256 8.90 19.76 5.48
C GLU A 256 10.18 20.54 5.84
N LEU A 257 10.71 20.27 7.01
CA LEU A 257 11.94 20.90 7.47
C LEU A 257 13.05 19.86 7.61
N LEU A 258 14.29 20.24 7.27
CA LEU A 258 15.48 19.50 7.66
C LEU A 258 16.15 20.24 8.81
N VAL A 259 16.28 19.56 9.95
CA VAL A 259 16.89 20.10 11.16
C VAL A 259 18.17 19.33 11.47
N LYS A 260 19.32 19.99 11.38
CA LYS A 260 20.64 19.42 11.67
C LYS A 260 20.84 19.31 13.18
N VAL A 261 20.96 18.09 13.69
CA VAL A 261 21.31 17.79 15.09
C VAL A 261 22.59 16.94 15.10
N GLY A 262 23.69 17.50 15.55
CA GLY A 262 24.99 16.82 15.45
C GLY A 262 25.35 16.51 13.99
N ASP A 263 25.52 15.23 13.66
CA ASP A 263 25.84 14.77 12.31
C ASP A 263 24.63 14.30 11.51
N PHE A 264 23.44 14.26 12.12
CA PHE A 264 22.21 13.76 11.47
C PHE A 264 21.29 14.91 11.07
N ASP A 265 20.70 14.82 9.88
CA ASP A 265 19.68 15.74 9.37
C ASP A 265 18.28 15.12 9.59
N TYR A 266 17.57 15.60 10.60
CA TYR A 266 16.21 15.17 10.91
C TYR A 266 15.20 15.80 9.97
N MET A 267 14.38 14.98 9.32
CA MET A 267 13.20 15.43 8.60
C MET A 267 12.04 15.60 9.60
N VAL A 268 11.35 16.73 9.52
CA VAL A 268 10.23 17.09 10.39
C VAL A 268 9.07 17.59 9.55
N HIS A 269 7.88 17.02 9.75
CA HIS A 269 6.64 17.54 9.19
C HIS A 269 5.89 18.37 10.23
N SER A 270 5.71 19.65 9.98
CA SER A 270 5.11 20.56 10.95
C SER A 270 4.15 21.54 10.30
N THR A 271 3.08 21.91 11.00
CA THR A 271 2.17 23.00 10.58
C THR A 271 2.74 24.39 10.86
N ILE A 272 3.78 24.47 11.66
CA ILE A 272 4.53 25.70 11.94
C ILE A 272 5.94 25.60 11.36
N THR A 273 6.55 26.73 11.09
CA THR A 273 7.91 26.79 10.58
C THR A 273 8.78 27.74 11.38
N LYS A 274 10.10 27.65 11.20
CA LYS A 274 11.11 28.57 11.71
C LYS A 274 12.09 28.88 10.58
N PRO A 275 12.62 30.13 10.48
CA PRO A 275 13.52 30.48 9.40
C PRO A 275 14.78 29.61 9.33
N ILE A 276 15.32 29.42 8.12
CA ILE A 276 16.57 28.73 7.91
C ILE A 276 17.69 29.42 8.74
N GLY A 277 18.50 28.60 9.41
CA GLY A 277 19.56 29.07 10.34
C GLY A 277 19.08 29.25 11.77
N SER A 278 17.78 29.19 12.06
CA SER A 278 17.25 29.25 13.43
C SER A 278 17.64 28.02 14.22
N LYS A 279 17.95 28.20 15.50
CA LYS A 279 18.01 27.12 16.47
C LYS A 279 16.60 26.72 16.91
N VAL A 280 16.35 25.44 16.94
CA VAL A 280 15.05 24.85 17.32
C VAL A 280 15.27 23.62 18.20
N GLY A 281 14.26 23.30 19.02
CA GLY A 281 14.17 22.05 19.73
C GLY A 281 13.30 21.04 18.94
N LEU A 282 13.66 19.77 19.03
CA LEU A 282 12.83 18.65 18.58
C LEU A 282 12.42 17.85 19.82
N ARG A 283 11.15 17.48 19.87
CA ARG A 283 10.58 16.65 20.91
C ARG A 283 9.88 15.46 20.29
N VAL A 284 10.02 14.28 20.91
CA VAL A 284 9.35 13.04 20.50
C VAL A 284 8.84 12.32 21.74
N THR A 285 7.68 11.68 21.64
CA THR A 285 7.12 10.89 22.73
C THR A 285 7.70 9.47 22.70
N PRO A 286 7.75 8.74 23.84
CA PRO A 286 8.25 7.36 23.88
C PRO A 286 7.53 6.40 22.93
N ASP A 287 6.23 6.58 22.71
CA ASP A 287 5.42 5.73 21.82
C ASP A 287 5.74 5.93 20.34
N ASN A 288 6.38 7.04 19.98
CA ASN A 288 6.75 7.41 18.61
C ASN A 288 8.22 7.11 18.28
N ILE A 289 8.93 6.44 19.19
CA ILE A 289 10.29 5.93 18.99
C ILE A 289 10.16 4.43 18.78
N HIS A 290 10.31 3.98 17.53
CA HIS A 290 10.27 2.55 17.21
C HIS A 290 11.68 1.98 17.04
N ILE A 291 11.92 0.79 17.63
CA ILE A 291 13.23 0.14 17.65
C ILE A 291 13.20 -1.11 16.76
N MET A 292 14.15 -1.14 15.82
CA MET A 292 14.35 -2.30 14.96
C MET A 292 15.70 -2.95 15.22
N LYS A 293 15.77 -4.26 15.04
CA LYS A 293 17.07 -4.95 14.97
C LYS A 293 17.86 -4.41 13.79
N LYS A 294 19.13 -4.12 14.03
CA LYS A 294 20.01 -3.66 12.96
C LYS A 294 20.06 -4.71 11.87
N GLY A 295 19.64 -4.34 10.66
CA GLY A 295 19.70 -5.25 9.51
C GLY A 295 21.15 -5.68 9.27
N ALA A 296 21.38 -6.95 8.92
CA ALA A 296 22.67 -7.33 8.40
C ALA A 296 22.98 -6.40 7.21
N LYS A 297 24.04 -5.61 7.29
CA LYS A 297 24.52 -4.85 6.14
C LYS A 297 24.74 -5.87 5.05
N GLU A 298 23.92 -5.84 3.99
CA GLU A 298 24.26 -6.59 2.78
C GLU A 298 25.62 -6.05 2.31
N ILE A 299 26.63 -6.92 2.39
CA ILE A 299 28.01 -6.67 1.93
C ILE A 299 28.03 -6.79 0.42
#